data_2292cf4e1326985124e84e0c6a83562e
#
_entry.id   2292cf4e1326985124e84e0c6a83562e
#
_cell.length_a   1.000
_cell.length_b   1.000
_cell.length_c   1.000
_cell.angle_alpha   90.00
_cell.angle_beta   90.00
_cell.angle_gamma   90.00
#
_symmetry.space_group_name_H-M   'P 1'
#
loop_
_entity.id
_entity.type
_entity.pdbx_description
1 polymer ?
#
loop_
_entity_poly.entity_id
_entity_poly.type
_entity_poly.pdbx_seq_one_letter_code
_entity_poly.pdbx_strand_id
1 'polypeptide(L)'
;MQVRIVATTPFTDQKPGTSGLRKRVSAFRQAHYLENFVQAIFDTVTVPENATLVLGGDGRFYNREAVQIILKMAAANGFGRVLVGKGGILSTPAASCVIRKHRTHGGIILSASHNPGGPDGDFGIKYNTANGGPAPEKITDAIYAASKNIAQYRIAEAGDVALDTLGDSQLGDMVVSVIDPVADYAELMESLFDFGAIRALLNSGFRIKFDAMHAVTGPYAREIFINRLAAPSTHHPDVGANSFALTCDGRMNSPLHPADSVMNAEPLPDFGGGHPDPNLTYAHELVEILYGDNAPDFGAASDGDGDRNMILGKHFFVTPSDSLAILAANAHLVPGYQKGLAGIARSMPTSMAADRVAKALGIPCYETPTGWKFFGNLMDAGKVTLCGEESFGTGSDHVREKDGLWAVLFWLNILAVRKQSVETVVREHWARFGRNVYSRHDYEGIPTEAANGVMQLLKGSFASLQGAQFGHLQVKLCDDFSYTDPVDGSVSNGQGIRILFVDGSRIVFRLSGTGTEGATLRIYLESFEPDTSKHHLDAQEALTTLTSIALRISELRQRTGRDKPTVIT
;
A
#
# COMPACT_ATOMS: atom_id res chain seq x y z
N MET A 1 -19.48 -34.87 -2.05
CA MET A 1 -18.01 -34.59 -2.01
C MET A 1 -17.43 -35.28 -0.77
N GLN A 2 -16.29 -35.98 -0.89
CA GLN A 2 -15.63 -36.59 0.27
C GLN A 2 -14.73 -35.56 0.94
N VAL A 3 -14.86 -35.41 2.26
CA VAL A 3 -13.98 -34.55 3.08
C VAL A 3 -12.96 -35.46 3.76
N ARG A 4 -11.68 -35.15 3.57
CA ARG A 4 -10.56 -35.81 4.22
C ARG A 4 -10.09 -34.98 5.41
N ILE A 5 -9.94 -35.64 6.55
CA ILE A 5 -9.27 -35.11 7.73
C ILE A 5 -7.83 -35.57 7.68
N VAL A 6 -6.90 -34.65 7.62
CA VAL A 6 -5.46 -34.90 7.49
C VAL A 6 -4.78 -34.55 8.80
N ALA A 7 -4.13 -35.54 9.43
CA ALA A 7 -3.32 -35.32 10.62
C ALA A 7 -2.07 -34.51 10.27
N THR A 8 -1.70 -33.58 11.15
CA THR A 8 -0.55 -32.67 10.95
C THR A 8 0.12 -32.35 12.28
N THR A 9 1.22 -31.62 12.20
CA THR A 9 1.94 -31.09 13.37
C THR A 9 2.12 -29.59 13.20
N PRO A 10 2.11 -28.79 14.29
CA PRO A 10 2.31 -27.36 14.25
C PRO A 10 3.68 -26.96 13.69
N PHE A 11 3.73 -25.84 12.98
CA PHE A 11 4.97 -25.12 12.67
C PHE A 11 5.18 -24.01 13.71
N THR A 12 6.43 -23.77 14.10
CA THR A 12 6.77 -22.80 15.16
C THR A 12 6.90 -21.37 14.66
N ASP A 13 6.96 -21.18 13.34
CA ASP A 13 7.31 -19.93 12.68
C ASP A 13 6.13 -19.24 11.95
N GLN A 14 4.89 -19.73 12.15
CA GLN A 14 3.67 -19.19 11.51
C GLN A 14 3.10 -17.96 12.24
N LYS A 15 3.96 -17.11 12.81
CA LYS A 15 3.53 -15.88 13.45
C LYS A 15 3.28 -14.80 12.37
N PRO A 16 2.04 -14.27 12.24
CA PRO A 16 1.77 -13.15 11.33
C PRO A 16 2.52 -11.89 11.76
N GLY A 17 2.99 -11.13 10.77
CA GLY A 17 3.42 -9.74 10.95
C GLY A 17 2.25 -8.76 10.83
N THR A 18 2.56 -7.47 10.66
CA THR A 18 1.57 -6.39 10.53
C THR A 18 0.62 -6.58 9.32
N SER A 19 1.10 -7.25 8.27
CA SER A 19 0.34 -7.45 7.02
C SER A 19 0.27 -8.94 6.64
N GLY A 20 -0.04 -9.81 7.60
CA GLY A 20 -0.19 -11.24 7.41
C GLY A 20 1.10 -12.05 7.61
N LEU A 21 1.04 -13.34 7.30
CA LEU A 21 2.18 -14.24 7.34
C LEU A 21 2.95 -14.17 6.03
N ARG A 22 4.23 -13.80 6.08
CA ARG A 22 5.13 -13.73 4.92
C ARG A 22 6.35 -14.61 5.15
N LYS A 23 6.68 -15.46 4.20
CA LYS A 23 7.84 -16.37 4.21
C LYS A 23 8.30 -16.61 2.78
N ARG A 24 9.48 -17.21 2.63
CA ARG A 24 9.91 -17.73 1.33
C ARG A 24 8.90 -18.71 0.76
N VAL A 25 8.76 -18.75 -0.56
CA VAL A 25 7.94 -19.76 -1.26
C VAL A 25 8.30 -21.18 -0.81
N SER A 26 9.59 -21.46 -0.61
CA SER A 26 10.06 -22.77 -0.14
C SER A 26 9.48 -23.19 1.23
N ALA A 27 9.18 -22.23 2.12
CA ALA A 27 8.50 -22.52 3.39
C ALA A 27 7.03 -22.88 3.15
N PHE A 28 6.31 -22.12 2.33
CA PHE A 28 4.89 -22.39 2.03
C PHE A 28 4.69 -23.71 1.25
N ARG A 29 5.66 -24.14 0.47
CA ARG A 29 5.63 -25.42 -0.27
C ARG A 29 5.98 -26.64 0.59
N GLN A 30 6.36 -26.48 1.84
CA GLN A 30 6.47 -27.61 2.77
C GLN A 30 5.10 -28.25 2.95
N ALA A 31 5.06 -29.59 3.02
CA ALA A 31 3.82 -30.32 3.22
C ALA A 31 3.09 -29.79 4.47
N HIS A 32 1.81 -29.50 4.35
CA HIS A 32 0.92 -29.02 5.40
C HIS A 32 1.16 -27.58 5.89
N TYR A 33 2.17 -26.84 5.37
CA TYR A 33 2.48 -25.50 5.89
C TYR A 33 1.34 -24.50 5.63
N LEU A 34 0.90 -24.39 4.37
CA LEU A 34 -0.22 -23.51 3.99
C LEU A 34 -1.52 -23.98 4.65
N GLU A 35 -1.79 -25.28 4.57
CA GLU A 35 -3.03 -25.86 5.07
C GLU A 35 -3.19 -25.64 6.58
N ASN A 36 -2.12 -25.75 7.36
CA ASN A 36 -2.15 -25.48 8.80
C ASN A 36 -2.55 -24.06 9.09
N PHE A 37 -1.98 -23.10 8.38
CA PHE A 37 -2.30 -21.69 8.60
C PHE A 37 -3.72 -21.34 8.15
N VAL A 38 -4.17 -21.89 7.02
CA VAL A 38 -5.56 -21.71 6.53
C VAL A 38 -6.56 -22.32 7.50
N GLN A 39 -6.31 -23.53 8.01
CA GLN A 39 -7.18 -24.15 9.00
C GLN A 39 -7.21 -23.33 10.29
N ALA A 40 -6.06 -22.80 10.74
CA ALA A 40 -6.01 -21.91 11.92
C ALA A 40 -6.86 -20.64 11.73
N ILE A 41 -6.90 -20.08 10.50
CA ILE A 41 -7.83 -18.99 10.17
C ILE A 41 -9.28 -19.47 10.34
N PHE A 42 -9.66 -20.58 9.70
CA PHE A 42 -11.04 -21.10 9.72
C PHE A 42 -11.51 -21.54 11.10
N ASP A 43 -10.61 -22.07 11.94
CA ASP A 43 -10.92 -22.43 13.32
C ASP A 43 -11.08 -21.20 14.25
N THR A 44 -10.46 -20.07 13.87
CA THR A 44 -10.50 -18.84 14.67
C THR A 44 -11.71 -17.97 14.31
N VAL A 45 -12.01 -17.85 13.00
CA VAL A 45 -13.13 -17.04 12.56
C VAL A 45 -14.41 -17.87 12.62
N THR A 46 -15.45 -17.30 13.26
CA THR A 46 -16.76 -17.96 13.24
C THR A 46 -17.31 -17.95 11.82
N VAL A 47 -17.44 -19.13 11.23
CA VAL A 47 -18.01 -19.29 9.89
C VAL A 47 -19.51 -19.60 10.04
N PRO A 48 -20.43 -18.66 9.74
CA PRO A 48 -21.86 -18.94 9.71
C PRO A 48 -22.18 -19.95 8.61
N GLU A 49 -23.31 -20.63 8.76
CA GLU A 49 -23.82 -21.50 7.71
C GLU A 49 -23.99 -20.70 6.40
N ASN A 50 -23.51 -21.26 5.29
CA ASN A 50 -23.53 -20.63 3.97
C ASN A 50 -22.71 -19.32 3.86
N ALA A 51 -21.71 -19.13 4.71
CA ALA A 51 -20.83 -17.97 4.65
C ALA A 51 -20.17 -17.83 3.27
N THR A 52 -19.98 -16.58 2.84
CA THR A 52 -19.23 -16.25 1.62
C THR A 52 -17.85 -15.73 1.98
N LEU A 53 -16.80 -16.29 1.36
CA LEU A 53 -15.41 -15.87 1.47
C LEU A 53 -14.94 -15.21 0.16
N VAL A 54 -14.12 -14.18 0.25
CA VAL A 54 -13.37 -13.63 -0.90
C VAL A 54 -11.98 -14.26 -0.93
N LEU A 55 -11.49 -14.61 -2.12
CA LEU A 55 -10.18 -15.22 -2.30
C LEU A 55 -9.50 -14.65 -3.54
N GLY A 56 -8.23 -14.29 -3.41
CA GLY A 56 -7.38 -13.89 -4.52
C GLY A 56 -6.03 -13.38 -4.03
N GLY A 57 -5.21 -12.93 -4.96
CA GLY A 57 -3.89 -12.43 -4.64
C GLY A 57 -3.25 -11.64 -5.77
N ASP A 58 -1.97 -11.32 -5.61
CA ASP A 58 -1.22 -10.49 -6.55
C ASP A 58 -0.65 -11.27 -7.77
N GLY A 59 -0.92 -12.57 -7.85
CA GLY A 59 -0.50 -13.39 -8.99
C GLY A 59 0.94 -13.88 -8.93
N ARG A 60 1.67 -13.60 -7.84
CA ARG A 60 3.04 -14.09 -7.65
C ARG A 60 3.15 -15.61 -7.69
N PHE A 61 4.37 -16.11 -7.82
CA PHE A 61 4.63 -17.55 -7.83
C PHE A 61 3.97 -18.25 -6.65
N TYR A 62 3.40 -19.44 -6.87
CA TYR A 62 2.61 -20.24 -5.95
C TYR A 62 1.17 -19.75 -5.68
N ASN A 63 0.77 -18.57 -6.18
CA ASN A 63 -0.58 -18.02 -5.93
C ASN A 63 -1.69 -18.97 -6.42
N ARG A 64 -1.55 -19.49 -7.63
CA ARG A 64 -2.59 -20.33 -8.26
C ARG A 64 -2.78 -21.66 -7.54
N GLU A 65 -1.69 -22.30 -7.14
CA GLU A 65 -1.70 -23.53 -6.36
C GLU A 65 -2.32 -23.32 -4.97
N ALA A 66 -1.95 -22.23 -4.30
CA ALA A 66 -2.49 -21.86 -3.00
C ALA A 66 -4.01 -21.61 -3.08
N VAL A 67 -4.50 -20.92 -4.12
CA VAL A 67 -5.94 -20.72 -4.37
C VAL A 67 -6.66 -22.07 -4.45
N GLN A 68 -6.14 -23.05 -5.19
CA GLN A 68 -6.76 -24.37 -5.30
C GLN A 68 -6.84 -25.12 -3.96
N ILE A 69 -5.77 -25.04 -3.17
CA ILE A 69 -5.75 -25.64 -1.82
C ILE A 69 -6.81 -24.99 -0.94
N ILE A 70 -6.87 -23.64 -0.92
CA ILE A 70 -7.79 -22.88 -0.07
C ILE A 70 -9.25 -23.13 -0.48
N LEU A 71 -9.56 -23.20 -1.78
CA LEU A 71 -10.91 -23.55 -2.26
C LEU A 71 -11.37 -24.92 -1.73
N LYS A 72 -10.51 -25.94 -1.83
CA LYS A 72 -10.81 -27.30 -1.32
C LYS A 72 -10.95 -27.30 0.20
N MET A 73 -10.17 -26.50 0.91
CA MET A 73 -10.28 -26.35 2.35
C MET A 73 -11.55 -25.59 2.75
N ALA A 74 -11.91 -24.51 2.05
CA ALA A 74 -13.14 -23.77 2.32
C ALA A 74 -14.39 -24.64 2.15
N ALA A 75 -14.45 -25.43 1.08
CA ALA A 75 -15.53 -26.39 0.88
C ALA A 75 -15.62 -27.44 2.00
N ALA A 76 -14.48 -27.93 2.50
CA ALA A 76 -14.43 -28.89 3.59
C ALA A 76 -14.73 -28.28 4.98
N ASN A 77 -14.66 -26.96 5.12
CA ASN A 77 -14.93 -26.22 6.36
C ASN A 77 -16.29 -25.50 6.38
N GLY A 78 -17.17 -25.79 5.42
CA GLY A 78 -18.58 -25.40 5.49
C GLY A 78 -18.90 -24.02 4.92
N PHE A 79 -18.00 -23.40 4.12
CA PHE A 79 -18.35 -22.22 3.36
C PHE A 79 -19.39 -22.56 2.27
N GLY A 80 -20.42 -21.72 2.11
CA GLY A 80 -21.43 -21.89 1.07
C GLY A 80 -20.99 -21.32 -0.27
N ARG A 81 -20.12 -20.29 -0.26
CA ARG A 81 -19.63 -19.63 -1.48
C ARG A 81 -18.21 -19.08 -1.31
N VAL A 82 -17.42 -19.12 -2.38
CA VAL A 82 -16.18 -18.36 -2.50
C VAL A 82 -16.24 -17.49 -3.76
N LEU A 83 -16.01 -16.18 -3.60
CA LEU A 83 -15.76 -15.26 -4.71
C LEU A 83 -14.26 -15.23 -4.96
N VAL A 84 -13.82 -15.73 -6.11
CA VAL A 84 -12.40 -15.78 -6.48
C VAL A 84 -12.14 -14.96 -7.75
N GLY A 85 -11.11 -14.13 -7.75
CA GLY A 85 -10.75 -13.36 -8.94
C GLY A 85 -10.32 -14.28 -10.09
N LYS A 86 -10.69 -13.94 -11.33
CA LYS A 86 -10.26 -14.67 -12.53
C LYS A 86 -8.73 -14.87 -12.53
N GLY A 87 -8.28 -16.09 -12.79
CA GLY A 87 -6.86 -16.47 -12.70
C GLY A 87 -6.32 -16.58 -11.26
N GLY A 88 -7.18 -16.42 -10.24
CA GLY A 88 -6.77 -16.28 -8.84
C GLY A 88 -6.23 -14.89 -8.49
N ILE A 89 -6.40 -13.89 -9.38
CA ILE A 89 -5.87 -12.54 -9.24
C ILE A 89 -6.92 -11.63 -8.60
N LEU A 90 -6.50 -10.89 -7.56
CA LEU A 90 -7.30 -9.83 -6.95
C LEU A 90 -6.36 -8.92 -6.15
N SER A 91 -6.29 -7.62 -6.50
CA SER A 91 -5.46 -6.67 -5.76
C SER A 91 -5.97 -6.50 -4.33
N THR A 92 -5.09 -6.09 -3.43
CA THR A 92 -5.47 -5.86 -2.01
C THR A 92 -6.62 -4.86 -1.86
N PRO A 93 -6.63 -3.67 -2.51
CA PRO A 93 -7.77 -2.75 -2.43
C PRO A 93 -9.03 -3.30 -3.11
N ALA A 94 -8.89 -4.02 -4.23
CA ALA A 94 -10.05 -4.64 -4.88
C ALA A 94 -10.65 -5.76 -4.02
N ALA A 95 -9.86 -6.54 -3.31
CA ALA A 95 -10.38 -7.53 -2.37
C ALA A 95 -11.19 -6.85 -1.25
N SER A 96 -10.70 -5.74 -0.70
CA SER A 96 -11.44 -4.93 0.26
C SER A 96 -12.76 -4.40 -0.32
N CYS A 97 -12.74 -3.91 -1.57
CA CYS A 97 -13.93 -3.46 -2.30
C CYS A 97 -14.96 -4.59 -2.45
N VAL A 98 -14.55 -5.77 -2.92
CA VAL A 98 -15.42 -6.94 -3.12
C VAL A 98 -16.02 -7.42 -1.80
N ILE A 99 -15.21 -7.54 -0.73
CA ILE A 99 -15.70 -7.91 0.62
C ILE A 99 -16.83 -6.98 1.05
N ARG A 100 -16.65 -5.68 0.93
CA ARG A 100 -17.61 -4.65 1.35
C ARG A 100 -18.84 -4.58 0.46
N LYS A 101 -18.66 -4.58 -0.87
CA LYS A 101 -19.75 -4.51 -1.87
C LYS A 101 -20.68 -5.72 -1.76
N HIS A 102 -20.12 -6.91 -1.65
CA HIS A 102 -20.86 -8.17 -1.56
C HIS A 102 -21.20 -8.59 -0.12
N ARG A 103 -20.81 -7.79 0.90
CA ARG A 103 -21.09 -8.04 2.32
C ARG A 103 -20.68 -9.46 2.74
N THR A 104 -19.49 -9.88 2.35
CA THR A 104 -18.97 -11.20 2.66
C THR A 104 -18.47 -11.29 4.11
N HIS A 105 -18.20 -12.49 4.60
CA HIS A 105 -17.75 -12.72 5.98
C HIS A 105 -16.25 -12.44 6.16
N GLY A 106 -15.55 -12.09 5.10
CA GLY A 106 -14.16 -11.74 5.06
C GLY A 106 -13.50 -12.26 3.80
N GLY A 107 -12.17 -12.19 3.75
CA GLY A 107 -11.40 -12.67 2.61
C GLY A 107 -10.00 -13.11 2.97
N ILE A 108 -9.44 -13.99 2.16
CA ILE A 108 -8.03 -14.37 2.18
C ILE A 108 -7.34 -13.74 0.97
N ILE A 109 -6.28 -12.98 1.24
CA ILE A 109 -5.50 -12.29 0.22
C ILE A 109 -4.09 -12.87 0.22
N LEU A 110 -3.66 -13.34 -0.95
CA LEU A 110 -2.36 -14.00 -1.15
C LEU A 110 -1.39 -12.98 -1.71
N SER A 111 -0.55 -12.42 -0.84
CA SER A 111 0.45 -11.41 -1.20
C SER A 111 1.55 -11.29 -0.16
N ALA A 112 2.75 -11.01 -0.60
CA ALA A 112 3.83 -10.46 0.23
C ALA A 112 4.12 -8.99 -0.14
N SER A 113 3.12 -8.27 -0.72
CA SER A 113 3.20 -6.85 -1.13
C SER A 113 4.40 -6.61 -2.06
N HIS A 114 5.28 -5.69 -1.70
CA HIS A 114 6.45 -5.28 -2.48
C HIS A 114 7.64 -6.25 -2.46
N ASN A 115 7.57 -7.35 -1.70
CA ASN A 115 8.68 -8.31 -1.65
C ASN A 115 8.84 -9.02 -3.01
N PRO A 116 10.09 -9.38 -3.42
CA PRO A 116 10.34 -10.09 -4.66
C PRO A 116 9.50 -11.35 -4.83
N GLY A 117 9.07 -11.62 -6.07
CA GLY A 117 8.35 -12.83 -6.47
C GLY A 117 9.26 -13.94 -6.99
N GLY A 118 8.65 -14.95 -7.63
CA GLY A 118 9.36 -16.07 -8.21
C GLY A 118 9.55 -17.27 -7.28
N PRO A 119 10.15 -18.36 -7.76
CA PRO A 119 10.28 -19.63 -7.00
C PRO A 119 11.15 -19.50 -5.75
N ASP A 120 12.14 -18.60 -5.78
CA ASP A 120 13.04 -18.31 -4.66
C ASP A 120 12.63 -17.01 -3.93
N GLY A 121 11.52 -16.41 -4.31
CA GLY A 121 10.99 -15.20 -3.72
C GLY A 121 10.13 -15.47 -2.48
N ASP A 122 9.39 -14.44 -2.09
CA ASP A 122 8.50 -14.47 -0.94
C ASP A 122 7.04 -14.74 -1.36
N PHE A 123 6.32 -15.39 -0.47
CA PHE A 123 4.87 -15.59 -0.53
C PHE A 123 4.22 -15.12 0.77
N GLY A 124 2.96 -14.73 0.71
CA GLY A 124 2.25 -14.27 1.88
C GLY A 124 0.76 -14.59 1.84
N ILE A 125 0.16 -14.65 3.03
CA ILE A 125 -1.26 -14.85 3.23
C ILE A 125 -1.74 -13.94 4.35
N LYS A 126 -2.82 -13.21 4.12
CA LYS A 126 -3.50 -12.39 5.13
C LYS A 126 -4.99 -12.63 5.11
N TYR A 127 -5.63 -12.49 6.28
CA TYR A 127 -7.08 -12.52 6.44
C TYR A 127 -7.60 -11.09 6.64
N ASN A 128 -8.57 -10.71 5.83
CA ASN A 128 -9.34 -9.49 5.99
C ASN A 128 -10.73 -9.80 6.53
N THR A 129 -11.18 -9.02 7.50
CA THR A 129 -12.49 -9.19 8.14
C THR A 129 -13.63 -8.67 7.27
N ALA A 130 -14.86 -8.83 7.72
CA ALA A 130 -16.08 -8.43 6.97
C ALA A 130 -16.17 -6.91 6.67
N ASN A 131 -15.41 -6.05 7.38
CA ASN A 131 -15.30 -4.64 7.04
C ASN A 131 -14.39 -4.38 5.82
N GLY A 132 -13.68 -5.41 5.32
CA GLY A 132 -12.75 -5.34 4.20
C GLY A 132 -11.31 -4.99 4.59
N GLY A 133 -11.04 -4.75 5.87
CA GLY A 133 -9.72 -4.39 6.38
C GLY A 133 -8.93 -5.56 6.95
N PRO A 134 -7.60 -5.37 7.15
CA PRO A 134 -6.76 -6.37 7.80
C PRO A 134 -7.28 -6.75 9.18
N ALA A 135 -7.20 -8.03 9.50
CA ALA A 135 -7.64 -8.53 10.80
C ALA A 135 -6.93 -7.81 11.96
N PRO A 136 -7.67 -7.35 12.99
CA PRO A 136 -7.09 -6.75 14.20
C PRO A 136 -6.15 -7.71 14.93
N GLU A 137 -5.27 -7.16 15.79
CA GLU A 137 -4.29 -7.94 16.57
C GLU A 137 -4.91 -9.10 17.34
N LYS A 138 -6.04 -8.87 17.98
CA LYS A 138 -6.79 -9.90 18.71
C LYS A 138 -7.11 -11.12 17.84
N ILE A 139 -7.45 -10.92 16.57
CA ILE A 139 -7.76 -12.01 15.63
C ILE A 139 -6.47 -12.66 15.14
N THR A 140 -5.45 -11.88 14.76
CA THR A 140 -4.17 -12.45 14.31
C THR A 140 -3.43 -13.22 15.40
N ASP A 141 -3.51 -12.78 16.65
CA ASP A 141 -2.97 -13.50 17.80
C ASP A 141 -3.73 -14.81 18.08
N ALA A 142 -5.05 -14.80 17.92
CA ALA A 142 -5.87 -15.99 18.03
C ALA A 142 -5.55 -17.01 16.92
N ILE A 143 -5.39 -16.54 15.66
CA ILE A 143 -4.94 -17.39 14.53
C ILE A 143 -3.56 -18.01 14.84
N TYR A 144 -2.63 -17.20 15.34
CA TYR A 144 -1.31 -17.71 15.72
C TYR A 144 -1.37 -18.73 16.86
N ALA A 145 -2.22 -18.49 17.87
CA ALA A 145 -2.44 -19.44 18.96
C ALA A 145 -3.04 -20.76 18.44
N ALA A 146 -4.00 -20.70 17.52
CA ALA A 146 -4.58 -21.88 16.86
C ALA A 146 -3.53 -22.64 16.05
N SER A 147 -2.69 -21.93 15.25
CA SER A 147 -1.65 -22.58 14.43
C SER A 147 -0.62 -23.34 15.26
N LYS A 148 -0.34 -22.90 16.50
CA LYS A 148 0.59 -23.60 17.41
C LYS A 148 0.01 -24.88 18.04
N ASN A 149 -1.29 -25.05 17.97
CA ASN A 149 -2.00 -26.19 18.60
C ASN A 149 -2.71 -27.08 17.57
N ILE A 150 -2.49 -26.84 16.27
CA ILE A 150 -3.14 -27.58 15.21
C ILE A 150 -2.68 -29.02 15.18
N ALA A 151 -3.62 -29.97 15.10
CA ALA A 151 -3.36 -31.39 15.01
C ALA A 151 -3.89 -32.03 13.71
N GLN A 152 -4.78 -31.32 13.03
CA GLN A 152 -5.41 -31.78 11.79
C GLN A 152 -5.99 -30.61 11.00
N TYR A 153 -6.21 -30.80 9.70
CA TYR A 153 -6.98 -29.90 8.84
C TYR A 153 -7.97 -30.68 7.98
N ARG A 154 -8.97 -29.97 7.44
CA ARG A 154 -10.00 -30.54 6.56
C ARG A 154 -9.78 -30.05 5.13
N ILE A 155 -9.83 -30.98 4.18
CA ILE A 155 -9.71 -30.67 2.76
C ILE A 155 -10.64 -31.57 1.94
N ALA A 156 -11.25 -31.02 0.90
CA ALA A 156 -12.10 -31.75 -0.01
C ALA A 156 -11.27 -32.56 -1.02
N GLU A 157 -11.64 -33.82 -1.24
CA GLU A 157 -11.10 -34.61 -2.34
C GLU A 157 -11.84 -34.25 -3.63
N ALA A 158 -11.26 -33.33 -4.41
CA ALA A 158 -11.82 -32.83 -5.64
C ALA A 158 -10.72 -32.40 -6.62
N GLY A 159 -11.06 -32.34 -7.90
CA GLY A 159 -10.21 -31.73 -8.93
C GLY A 159 -10.07 -30.23 -8.74
N ASP A 160 -9.16 -29.64 -9.50
CA ASP A 160 -8.98 -28.18 -9.51
C ASP A 160 -10.14 -27.46 -10.20
N VAL A 161 -10.45 -26.26 -9.71
CA VAL A 161 -11.47 -25.39 -10.26
C VAL A 161 -10.88 -24.63 -11.46
N ALA A 162 -11.65 -24.48 -12.54
CA ALA A 162 -11.26 -23.65 -13.68
C ALA A 162 -11.32 -22.16 -13.30
N LEU A 163 -10.15 -21.52 -13.06
CA LEU A 163 -10.08 -20.12 -12.64
C LEU A 163 -10.04 -19.11 -13.80
N ASP A 164 -9.90 -19.56 -15.03
CA ASP A 164 -9.70 -18.66 -16.19
C ASP A 164 -11.01 -18.27 -16.90
N THR A 165 -12.14 -18.84 -16.45
CA THR A 165 -13.46 -18.57 -17.03
C THR A 165 -14.38 -17.98 -15.95
N LEU A 166 -14.98 -16.82 -16.25
CA LEU A 166 -15.96 -16.19 -15.35
C LEU A 166 -17.21 -17.06 -15.20
N GLY A 167 -17.79 -17.05 -14.01
CA GLY A 167 -19.05 -17.73 -13.71
C GLY A 167 -18.96 -18.66 -12.50
N ASP A 168 -20.09 -19.32 -12.23
CA ASP A 168 -20.26 -20.20 -11.09
C ASP A 168 -19.91 -21.65 -11.45
N SER A 169 -19.25 -22.33 -10.54
CA SER A 169 -19.01 -23.78 -10.57
C SER A 169 -19.27 -24.39 -9.19
N GLN A 170 -19.44 -25.71 -9.13
CA GLN A 170 -19.70 -26.40 -7.87
C GLN A 170 -18.45 -27.14 -7.37
N LEU A 171 -18.14 -26.96 -6.10
CA LEU A 171 -17.16 -27.77 -5.39
C LEU A 171 -17.83 -28.43 -4.19
N GLY A 172 -18.45 -29.60 -4.42
CA GLY A 172 -19.40 -30.19 -3.48
C GLY A 172 -20.67 -29.33 -3.34
N ASP A 173 -21.02 -28.96 -2.12
CA ASP A 173 -22.16 -28.09 -1.82
C ASP A 173 -21.79 -26.60 -1.90
N MET A 174 -20.51 -26.27 -1.98
CA MET A 174 -20.01 -24.90 -2.08
C MET A 174 -20.02 -24.42 -3.52
N VAL A 175 -20.48 -23.18 -3.74
CA VAL A 175 -20.37 -22.49 -5.03
C VAL A 175 -19.05 -21.72 -5.10
N VAL A 176 -18.29 -21.94 -6.17
CA VAL A 176 -17.13 -21.12 -6.51
C VAL A 176 -17.52 -20.19 -7.65
N SER A 177 -17.54 -18.89 -7.36
CA SER A 177 -17.84 -17.84 -8.33
C SER A 177 -16.54 -17.19 -8.77
N VAL A 178 -16.11 -17.46 -10.02
CA VAL A 178 -14.98 -16.75 -10.62
C VAL A 178 -15.47 -15.40 -11.11
N ILE A 179 -15.02 -14.34 -10.46
CA ILE A 179 -15.43 -12.95 -10.74
C ILE A 179 -14.39 -12.21 -11.57
N ASP A 180 -14.82 -11.15 -12.25
CA ASP A 180 -13.89 -10.18 -12.85
C ASP A 180 -13.17 -9.42 -11.73
N PRO A 181 -11.85 -9.49 -11.62
CA PRO A 181 -11.11 -8.88 -10.53
C PRO A 181 -11.14 -7.35 -10.58
N VAL A 182 -11.46 -6.76 -11.73
CA VAL A 182 -11.35 -5.31 -11.99
C VAL A 182 -12.70 -4.59 -11.91
N ALA A 183 -13.79 -5.25 -12.33
CA ALA A 183 -15.08 -4.60 -12.59
C ALA A 183 -15.62 -3.80 -11.39
N ASP A 184 -15.75 -4.44 -10.21
CA ASP A 184 -16.29 -3.80 -9.01
C ASP A 184 -15.42 -2.63 -8.54
N TYR A 185 -14.11 -2.79 -8.64
CA TYR A 185 -13.15 -1.75 -8.26
C TYR A 185 -13.19 -0.56 -9.23
N ALA A 186 -13.21 -0.80 -10.53
CA ALA A 186 -13.26 0.26 -11.53
C ALA A 186 -14.59 1.06 -11.45
N GLU A 187 -15.71 0.39 -11.14
CA GLU A 187 -16.99 1.05 -10.88
C GLU A 187 -16.92 1.95 -9.64
N LEU A 188 -16.29 1.48 -8.56
CA LEU A 188 -16.06 2.29 -7.37
C LEU A 188 -15.21 3.53 -7.70
N MET A 189 -14.12 3.40 -8.44
CA MET A 189 -13.27 4.52 -8.85
C MET A 189 -14.06 5.54 -9.68
N GLU A 190 -14.87 5.10 -10.62
CA GLU A 190 -15.70 5.97 -11.45
C GLU A 190 -16.76 6.74 -10.63
N SER A 191 -17.22 6.16 -9.52
CA SER A 191 -18.14 6.84 -8.59
C SER A 191 -17.49 7.91 -7.71
N LEU A 192 -16.18 7.83 -7.50
CA LEU A 192 -15.42 8.74 -6.62
C LEU A 192 -14.80 9.92 -7.36
N PHE A 193 -14.37 9.72 -8.60
CA PHE A 193 -13.57 10.67 -9.37
C PHE A 193 -14.33 11.23 -10.57
N ASP A 194 -13.98 12.46 -10.98
CA ASP A 194 -14.51 13.06 -12.20
C ASP A 194 -13.78 12.54 -13.45
N PHE A 195 -14.22 11.37 -13.94
CA PHE A 195 -13.67 10.78 -15.17
C PHE A 195 -13.86 11.69 -16.40
N GLY A 196 -14.90 12.53 -16.40
CA GLY A 196 -15.10 13.52 -17.46
C GLY A 196 -13.99 14.58 -17.50
N ALA A 197 -13.65 15.16 -16.34
CA ALA A 197 -12.58 16.13 -16.22
C ALA A 197 -11.20 15.52 -16.51
N ILE A 198 -10.93 14.30 -15.99
CA ILE A 198 -9.66 13.60 -16.27
C ILE A 198 -9.54 13.29 -17.76
N ARG A 199 -10.60 12.80 -18.41
CA ARG A 199 -10.63 12.57 -19.87
C ARG A 199 -10.37 13.85 -20.65
N ALA A 200 -10.97 14.96 -20.25
CA ALA A 200 -10.74 16.26 -20.89
C ALA A 200 -9.27 16.71 -20.74
N LEU A 201 -8.65 16.46 -19.59
CA LEU A 201 -7.21 16.70 -19.37
C LEU A 201 -6.36 15.87 -20.34
N LEU A 202 -6.60 14.56 -20.44
CA LEU A 202 -5.86 13.67 -21.35
C LEU A 202 -6.04 14.07 -22.81
N ASN A 203 -7.26 14.43 -23.22
CA ASN A 203 -7.56 14.90 -24.57
C ASN A 203 -6.94 16.26 -24.92
N SER A 204 -6.53 17.06 -23.92
CA SER A 204 -5.80 18.32 -24.14
C SER A 204 -4.32 18.13 -24.49
N GLY A 205 -3.84 16.88 -24.55
CA GLY A 205 -2.45 16.53 -24.82
C GLY A 205 -1.61 16.28 -23.56
N PHE A 206 -2.23 16.23 -22.38
CA PHE A 206 -1.57 15.86 -21.13
C PHE A 206 -1.20 14.38 -21.18
N ARG A 207 0.08 14.08 -21.00
CA ARG A 207 0.63 12.73 -21.14
C ARG A 207 0.87 12.08 -19.79
N ILE A 208 0.45 10.83 -19.64
CA ILE A 208 0.67 10.04 -18.43
C ILE A 208 1.50 8.79 -18.73
N LYS A 209 2.21 8.30 -17.73
CA LYS A 209 2.90 7.01 -17.74
C LYS A 209 2.67 6.31 -16.41
N PHE A 210 2.02 5.17 -16.43
CA PHE A 210 1.80 4.33 -15.25
C PHE A 210 2.62 3.04 -15.38
N ASP A 211 3.44 2.75 -14.38
CA ASP A 211 4.20 1.52 -14.28
C ASP A 211 3.49 0.54 -13.34
N ALA A 212 2.99 -0.55 -13.89
CA ALA A 212 2.37 -1.62 -13.13
C ALA A 212 3.40 -2.60 -12.54
N MET A 213 4.69 -2.44 -12.82
CA MET A 213 5.80 -3.24 -12.29
C MET A 213 5.62 -4.76 -12.50
N HIS A 214 5.00 -5.17 -13.61
CA HIS A 214 4.59 -6.56 -13.89
C HIS A 214 3.74 -7.19 -12.77
N ALA A 215 3.01 -6.36 -12.03
CA ALA A 215 2.22 -6.74 -10.87
C ALA A 215 0.71 -6.72 -11.15
N VAL A 216 -0.07 -6.97 -10.11
CA VAL A 216 -1.54 -7.15 -10.20
C VAL A 216 -2.28 -5.94 -10.75
N THR A 217 -1.72 -4.73 -10.66
CA THR A 217 -2.36 -3.49 -11.12
C THR A 217 -2.42 -3.33 -12.64
N GLY A 218 -1.70 -4.13 -13.40
CA GLY A 218 -1.69 -4.05 -14.87
C GLY A 218 -3.08 -4.11 -15.51
N PRO A 219 -3.90 -5.15 -15.27
CA PRO A 219 -5.28 -5.23 -15.75
C PRO A 219 -6.16 -4.06 -15.32
N TYR A 220 -6.01 -3.59 -14.07
CA TYR A 220 -6.77 -2.44 -13.53
C TYR A 220 -6.39 -1.14 -14.24
N ALA A 221 -5.11 -0.90 -14.43
CA ALA A 221 -4.61 0.28 -15.13
C ALA A 221 -5.06 0.30 -16.61
N ARG A 222 -5.04 -0.86 -17.29
CA ARG A 222 -5.57 -0.98 -18.64
C ARG A 222 -7.06 -0.64 -18.70
N GLU A 223 -7.86 -1.21 -17.80
CA GLU A 223 -9.30 -0.93 -17.76
C GLU A 223 -9.56 0.56 -17.49
N ILE A 224 -8.90 1.14 -16.49
CA ILE A 224 -9.16 2.51 -16.07
C ILE A 224 -8.58 3.51 -17.06
N PHE A 225 -7.28 3.44 -17.38
CA PHE A 225 -6.62 4.49 -18.16
C PHE A 225 -6.84 4.33 -19.66
N ILE A 226 -6.95 3.09 -20.18
CA ILE A 226 -7.10 2.84 -21.62
C ILE A 226 -8.56 2.69 -21.99
N ASN A 227 -9.34 1.84 -21.29
CA ASN A 227 -10.71 1.56 -21.69
C ASN A 227 -11.69 2.64 -21.26
N ARG A 228 -11.63 3.11 -19.99
CA ARG A 228 -12.60 4.06 -19.46
C ARG A 228 -12.21 5.52 -19.66
N LEU A 229 -10.95 5.90 -19.47
CA LEU A 229 -10.49 7.28 -19.57
C LEU A 229 -10.11 7.72 -20.98
N ALA A 230 -9.61 6.82 -21.84
CA ALA A 230 -9.27 7.15 -23.22
C ALA A 230 -10.43 6.97 -24.21
N ALA A 231 -11.53 6.31 -23.80
CA ALA A 231 -12.69 6.12 -24.69
C ALA A 231 -13.38 7.45 -25.00
N PRO A 232 -13.81 7.71 -26.26
CA PRO A 232 -14.62 8.87 -26.57
C PRO A 232 -15.95 8.81 -25.80
N SER A 233 -16.41 9.96 -25.31
CA SER A 233 -17.69 10.08 -24.58
C SER A 233 -18.84 9.57 -25.47
N THR A 234 -19.41 8.42 -25.15
CA THR A 234 -20.60 7.84 -25.82
C THR A 234 -21.91 8.43 -25.28
N HIS A 235 -21.97 9.74 -25.05
CA HIS A 235 -23.22 10.44 -24.81
C HIS A 235 -23.47 11.46 -25.92
N HIS A 236 -23.74 10.94 -27.15
CA HIS A 236 -24.61 11.57 -28.12
C HIS A 236 -25.40 10.46 -28.83
N PRO A 237 -26.73 10.48 -28.79
CA PRO A 237 -27.53 9.63 -29.67
C PRO A 237 -27.41 10.17 -31.09
N ASP A 238 -27.23 9.22 -32.02
CA ASP A 238 -27.21 9.41 -33.47
C ASP A 238 -26.03 10.17 -34.10
N VAL A 239 -25.03 9.40 -34.58
CA VAL A 239 -24.55 9.41 -35.97
C VAL A 239 -23.81 8.10 -36.24
N GLY A 240 -24.20 7.49 -37.38
CA GLY A 240 -23.89 6.14 -37.81
C GLY A 240 -22.42 5.75 -37.90
N ALA A 241 -22.24 4.46 -37.73
CA ALA A 241 -21.00 3.76 -37.97
C ALA A 241 -20.48 4.00 -39.40
N ASN A 242 -19.22 4.46 -39.53
CA ASN A 242 -18.37 4.06 -40.64
C ASN A 242 -16.88 4.38 -40.41
N SER A 243 -16.12 3.29 -40.58
CA SER A 243 -14.74 3.18 -41.04
C SER A 243 -13.64 4.04 -40.42
N PHE A 244 -12.81 3.42 -39.55
CA PHE A 244 -11.42 3.80 -39.44
C PHE A 244 -10.62 3.29 -40.63
N ALA A 245 -10.29 4.20 -41.55
CA ALA A 245 -9.29 3.99 -42.56
C ALA A 245 -7.92 4.41 -42.00
N LEU A 246 -6.97 3.46 -42.01
CA LEU A 246 -5.54 3.68 -41.83
C LEU A 246 -5.04 4.59 -42.97
N THR A 247 -4.55 5.78 -42.63
CA THR A 247 -3.65 6.53 -43.53
C THR A 247 -2.28 6.59 -42.87
N CYS A 248 -1.34 5.83 -43.46
CA CYS A 248 0.10 6.02 -43.23
C CYS A 248 0.51 7.38 -43.82
N ASP A 249 0.88 8.32 -43.00
CA ASP A 249 1.81 9.37 -43.40
C ASP A 249 2.65 9.83 -42.22
N GLY A 250 3.97 9.72 -42.40
CA GLY A 250 4.96 9.95 -41.34
C GLY A 250 5.07 11.42 -40.98
N ARG A 251 4.69 11.77 -39.75
CA ARG A 251 5.24 12.89 -38.98
C ARG A 251 5.25 12.52 -37.49
N MET A 252 6.44 12.48 -36.92
CA MET A 252 6.68 12.37 -35.47
C MET A 252 6.14 13.63 -34.77
N ASN A 253 4.92 13.55 -34.26
CA ASN A 253 4.29 14.36 -33.22
C ASN A 253 2.86 13.80 -32.99
N SER A 254 2.73 12.47 -32.89
CA SER A 254 1.47 11.85 -32.46
C SER A 254 1.37 12.00 -30.94
N PRO A 255 0.25 12.47 -30.36
CA PRO A 255 0.01 12.28 -28.94
C PRO A 255 0.19 10.80 -28.64
N LEU A 256 0.88 10.46 -27.54
CA LEU A 256 1.09 9.07 -27.14
C LEU A 256 -0.24 8.33 -27.25
N HIS A 257 -0.25 7.25 -28.01
CA HIS A 257 -1.43 6.39 -28.14
C HIS A 257 -1.84 5.94 -26.73
N PRO A 258 -3.13 5.93 -26.33
CA PRO A 258 -3.56 5.51 -25.01
C PRO A 258 -2.93 4.20 -24.51
N ALA A 259 -2.64 3.28 -25.43
CA ALA A 259 -1.94 2.02 -25.16
C ALA A 259 -0.54 2.20 -24.55
N ASP A 260 0.12 3.34 -24.82
CA ASP A 260 1.46 3.62 -24.29
C ASP A 260 1.44 4.23 -22.88
N SER A 261 0.26 4.52 -22.33
CA SER A 261 0.10 5.12 -21.00
C SER A 261 0.43 4.15 -19.86
N VAL A 262 0.38 2.84 -20.10
CA VAL A 262 0.64 1.79 -19.11
C VAL A 262 1.81 0.94 -19.56
N MET A 263 2.85 0.87 -18.73
CA MET A 263 4.00 -0.01 -18.95
C MET A 263 3.99 -1.17 -17.95
N ASN A 264 4.72 -2.24 -18.28
CA ASN A 264 4.85 -3.44 -17.44
C ASN A 264 3.49 -3.99 -16.99
N ALA A 265 2.47 -3.92 -17.90
CA ALA A 265 1.07 -4.14 -17.58
C ALA A 265 0.64 -5.62 -17.54
N GLU A 266 1.53 -6.54 -17.89
CA GLU A 266 1.26 -7.98 -17.80
C GLU A 266 1.72 -8.48 -16.44
N PRO A 267 0.82 -9.02 -15.57
CA PRO A 267 1.21 -9.62 -14.32
C PRO A 267 2.06 -10.87 -14.54
N LEU A 268 3.25 -10.90 -13.96
CA LEU A 268 4.17 -12.03 -14.03
C LEU A 268 4.40 -12.62 -12.62
N PRO A 269 4.56 -13.96 -12.49
CA PRO A 269 4.73 -14.60 -11.18
C PRO A 269 5.96 -14.16 -10.40
N ASP A 270 6.96 -13.65 -11.08
CA ASP A 270 8.23 -13.13 -10.54
C ASP A 270 8.38 -11.62 -10.71
N PHE A 271 7.29 -10.92 -11.11
CA PHE A 271 7.30 -9.49 -11.42
C PHE A 271 8.37 -9.09 -12.46
N GLY A 272 8.60 -9.97 -13.45
CA GLY A 272 9.61 -9.78 -14.49
C GLY A 272 11.05 -9.86 -13.97
N GLY A 273 11.28 -10.56 -12.86
CA GLY A 273 12.56 -10.62 -12.15
C GLY A 273 12.88 -9.36 -11.35
N GLY A 274 11.93 -8.42 -11.25
CA GLY A 274 12.08 -7.14 -10.55
C GLY A 274 11.67 -7.20 -9.07
N HIS A 275 11.86 -6.06 -8.40
CA HIS A 275 11.37 -5.80 -7.05
C HIS A 275 10.17 -4.84 -7.17
N PRO A 276 8.93 -5.28 -6.93
CA PRO A 276 7.73 -4.48 -7.21
C PRO A 276 7.44 -3.49 -6.07
N ASP A 277 8.40 -2.59 -5.76
CA ASP A 277 8.28 -1.53 -4.76
C ASP A 277 8.37 -0.15 -5.46
N PRO A 278 7.31 0.68 -5.46
CA PRO A 278 7.22 1.90 -6.24
C PRO A 278 8.03 3.03 -5.59
N ASN A 279 9.34 2.99 -5.71
CA ASN A 279 10.26 4.03 -5.27
C ASN A 279 11.29 4.36 -6.36
N LEU A 280 12.09 5.40 -6.14
CA LEU A 280 13.06 5.88 -7.14
C LEU A 280 14.12 4.84 -7.52
N THR A 281 14.39 3.86 -6.65
CA THR A 281 15.39 2.82 -6.89
C THR A 281 14.83 1.69 -7.75
N TYR A 282 13.66 1.18 -7.42
CA TYR A 282 13.10 -0.02 -8.06
C TYR A 282 12.22 0.29 -9.28
N ALA A 283 11.56 1.45 -9.32
CA ALA A 283 10.84 1.93 -10.51
C ALA A 283 11.76 2.78 -11.42
N HIS A 284 13.05 2.42 -11.53
CA HIS A 284 14.07 3.21 -12.23
C HIS A 284 13.72 3.48 -13.70
N GLU A 285 13.12 2.53 -14.39
CA GLU A 285 12.70 2.68 -15.78
C GLU A 285 11.68 3.82 -15.94
N LEU A 286 10.68 3.90 -15.07
CA LEU A 286 9.73 5.01 -15.04
C LEU A 286 10.44 6.33 -14.68
N VAL A 287 11.37 6.30 -13.71
CA VAL A 287 12.15 7.49 -13.30
C VAL A 287 12.96 8.03 -14.48
N GLU A 288 13.66 7.18 -15.22
CA GLU A 288 14.41 7.57 -16.43
C GLU A 288 13.52 8.23 -17.48
N ILE A 289 12.29 7.71 -17.69
CA ILE A 289 11.31 8.30 -18.60
C ILE A 289 10.88 9.70 -18.11
N LEU A 290 10.57 9.86 -16.81
CA LEU A 290 10.09 11.13 -16.25
C LEU A 290 11.18 12.20 -16.11
N TYR A 291 12.45 11.79 -16.09
CA TYR A 291 13.62 12.70 -16.05
C TYR A 291 14.30 12.86 -17.41
N GLY A 292 13.80 12.23 -18.49
CA GLY A 292 14.30 12.37 -19.85
C GLY A 292 13.74 13.60 -20.57
N ASP A 293 14.32 13.90 -21.75
CA ASP A 293 13.98 15.09 -22.55
C ASP A 293 12.50 15.11 -23.00
N ASN A 294 11.94 13.95 -23.29
CA ASN A 294 10.55 13.78 -23.74
C ASN A 294 9.60 13.34 -22.61
N ALA A 295 9.92 13.69 -21.37
CA ALA A 295 9.15 13.29 -20.21
C ALA A 295 7.64 13.58 -20.36
N PRO A 296 6.76 12.64 -19.98
CA PRO A 296 5.33 12.90 -19.83
C PRO A 296 5.07 13.87 -18.67
N ASP A 297 3.85 14.41 -18.61
CA ASP A 297 3.48 15.41 -17.60
C ASP A 297 3.26 14.79 -16.22
N PHE A 298 2.92 13.49 -16.18
CA PHE A 298 2.63 12.74 -14.98
C PHE A 298 3.12 11.30 -15.09
N GLY A 299 3.75 10.82 -14.03
CA GLY A 299 4.16 9.43 -13.86
C GLY A 299 3.66 8.86 -12.54
N ALA A 300 3.33 7.58 -12.53
CA ALA A 300 3.00 6.87 -11.31
C ALA A 300 3.38 5.39 -11.40
N ALA A 301 3.63 4.76 -10.26
CA ALA A 301 3.85 3.33 -10.16
C ALA A 301 3.08 2.75 -8.96
N SER A 302 2.80 1.43 -8.99
CA SER A 302 2.15 0.71 -7.91
C SER A 302 2.87 -0.59 -7.60
N ASP A 303 2.77 -1.09 -6.35
CA ASP A 303 3.48 -2.28 -5.89
C ASP A 303 2.82 -3.62 -6.27
N GLY A 304 3.41 -4.70 -5.79
CA GLY A 304 3.03 -6.08 -6.13
C GLY A 304 1.55 -6.39 -5.95
N ASP A 305 0.91 -5.92 -4.87
CA ASP A 305 -0.52 -6.14 -4.59
C ASP A 305 -1.40 -4.89 -4.78
N GLY A 306 -0.83 -3.80 -5.29
CA GLY A 306 -1.58 -2.62 -5.72
C GLY A 306 -1.97 -1.67 -4.59
N ASP A 307 -1.39 -1.81 -3.41
CA ASP A 307 -1.76 -1.01 -2.25
C ASP A 307 -0.89 0.25 -2.05
N ARG A 308 0.25 0.38 -2.78
CA ARG A 308 1.15 1.54 -2.73
C ARG A 308 1.15 2.34 -4.02
N ASN A 309 1.63 3.58 -3.94
CA ASN A 309 1.76 4.46 -5.09
C ASN A 309 3.00 5.34 -5.01
N MET A 310 3.70 5.51 -6.13
CA MET A 310 4.68 6.58 -6.34
C MET A 310 4.11 7.59 -7.32
N ILE A 311 4.31 8.88 -7.05
CA ILE A 311 3.85 9.98 -7.91
C ILE A 311 5.04 10.79 -8.39
N LEU A 312 5.09 11.01 -9.70
CA LEU A 312 6.11 11.82 -10.39
C LEU A 312 5.43 12.89 -11.26
N GLY A 313 6.01 14.05 -11.29
CA GLY A 313 5.81 15.02 -12.36
C GLY A 313 7.01 15.01 -13.30
N LYS A 314 6.96 15.79 -14.37
CA LYS A 314 8.09 16.01 -15.26
C LYS A 314 9.28 16.56 -14.45
N HIS A 315 10.38 15.78 -14.38
CA HIS A 315 11.59 16.07 -13.61
C HIS A 315 11.34 16.35 -12.11
N PHE A 316 10.27 15.79 -11.54
CA PHE A 316 9.87 16.09 -10.18
C PHE A 316 9.32 14.86 -9.45
N PHE A 317 9.84 14.60 -8.25
CA PHE A 317 9.37 13.53 -7.35
C PHE A 317 8.50 14.10 -6.24
N VAL A 318 7.36 13.47 -5.98
CA VAL A 318 6.49 13.80 -4.85
C VAL A 318 6.72 12.80 -3.74
N THR A 319 7.16 13.28 -2.57
CA THR A 319 7.30 12.39 -1.41
C THR A 319 5.93 11.85 -0.97
N PRO A 320 5.82 10.61 -0.46
CA PRO A 320 4.55 10.08 0.03
C PRO A 320 3.95 10.95 1.15
N SER A 321 4.80 11.58 1.95
CA SER A 321 4.38 12.50 3.01
C SER A 321 3.75 13.78 2.47
N ASP A 322 4.33 14.39 1.44
CA ASP A 322 3.72 15.53 0.74
C ASP A 322 2.43 15.13 0.01
N SER A 323 2.43 13.94 -0.61
CA SER A 323 1.26 13.43 -1.33
C SER A 323 0.02 13.41 -0.45
N LEU A 324 0.06 12.79 0.74
CA LEU A 324 -1.08 12.76 1.68
C LEU A 324 -1.59 14.17 2.01
N ALA A 325 -0.69 15.10 2.32
CA ALA A 325 -1.04 16.47 2.69
C ALA A 325 -1.69 17.21 1.51
N ILE A 326 -1.18 17.01 0.29
CA ILE A 326 -1.71 17.61 -0.94
C ILE A 326 -3.09 17.06 -1.28
N LEU A 327 -3.29 15.72 -1.19
CA LEU A 327 -4.60 15.10 -1.39
C LEU A 327 -5.62 15.68 -0.42
N ALA A 328 -5.28 15.79 0.86
CA ALA A 328 -6.15 16.37 1.88
C ALA A 328 -6.49 17.85 1.61
N ALA A 329 -5.50 18.67 1.25
CA ALA A 329 -5.70 20.09 0.96
C ALA A 329 -6.58 20.35 -0.28
N ASN A 330 -6.62 19.40 -1.21
CA ASN A 330 -7.36 19.50 -2.47
C ASN A 330 -8.59 18.56 -2.54
N ALA A 331 -8.95 17.89 -1.46
CA ALA A 331 -10.05 16.91 -1.45
C ALA A 331 -11.38 17.48 -1.92
N HIS A 332 -11.65 18.77 -1.66
CA HIS A 332 -12.85 19.47 -2.10
C HIS A 332 -13.00 19.56 -3.63
N LEU A 333 -11.93 19.30 -4.40
CA LEU A 333 -11.94 19.28 -5.87
C LEU A 333 -12.38 17.92 -6.44
N VAL A 334 -12.51 16.89 -5.59
CA VAL A 334 -12.81 15.52 -6.00
C VAL A 334 -14.25 15.19 -5.60
N PRO A 335 -15.11 14.75 -6.55
CA PRO A 335 -16.54 14.53 -6.28
C PRO A 335 -16.83 13.68 -5.05
N GLY A 336 -16.12 12.58 -4.86
CA GLY A 336 -16.28 11.69 -3.71
C GLY A 336 -16.03 12.33 -2.35
N TYR A 337 -15.31 13.48 -2.29
CA TYR A 337 -14.88 14.14 -1.05
C TYR A 337 -15.38 15.58 -0.91
N GLN A 338 -16.26 16.06 -1.80
CA GLN A 338 -16.81 17.43 -1.77
C GLN A 338 -17.60 17.75 -0.50
N LYS A 339 -18.08 16.74 0.21
CA LYS A 339 -18.79 16.91 1.50
C LYS A 339 -17.86 17.27 2.66
N GLY A 340 -16.56 17.30 2.41
CA GLY A 340 -15.51 17.53 3.42
C GLY A 340 -14.94 16.23 3.98
N LEU A 341 -13.89 16.38 4.78
CA LEU A 341 -13.18 15.29 5.44
C LEU A 341 -13.58 15.25 6.93
N ALA A 342 -13.87 14.06 7.46
CA ALA A 342 -14.11 13.87 8.89
C ALA A 342 -12.82 14.08 9.72
N GLY A 343 -11.69 13.70 9.15
CA GLY A 343 -10.37 13.83 9.72
C GLY A 343 -9.31 13.24 8.82
N ILE A 344 -8.05 13.41 9.20
CA ILE A 344 -6.88 12.82 8.55
C ILE A 344 -6.18 11.92 9.57
N ALA A 345 -5.61 10.80 9.12
CA ALA A 345 -4.69 10.01 9.96
C ALA A 345 -3.37 9.80 9.22
N ARG A 346 -2.28 9.82 9.95
CA ARG A 346 -0.95 9.46 9.47
C ARG A 346 -0.26 8.50 10.43
N SER A 347 0.59 7.64 9.90
CA SER A 347 1.48 6.88 10.78
C SER A 347 2.49 7.81 11.47
N MET A 348 2.94 7.45 12.65
CA MET A 348 3.85 8.28 13.45
C MET A 348 5.11 8.69 12.70
N PRO A 349 5.76 7.83 11.91
CA PRO A 349 6.94 8.25 11.13
C PRO A 349 6.61 9.14 9.91
N THR A 350 5.36 9.16 9.43
CA THR A 350 4.93 10.02 8.32
C THR A 350 5.00 11.50 8.70
N SER A 351 5.36 12.38 7.75
CA SER A 351 5.53 13.81 7.97
C SER A 351 4.33 14.49 8.62
N MET A 352 4.60 15.50 9.42
CA MET A 352 3.60 16.38 10.03
C MET A 352 2.99 17.40 9.03
N ALA A 353 3.28 17.28 7.74
CA ALA A 353 2.63 18.11 6.71
C ALA A 353 1.10 17.95 6.73
N ALA A 354 0.61 16.72 6.95
CA ALA A 354 -0.83 16.45 7.07
C ALA A 354 -1.47 17.15 8.28
N ASP A 355 -0.75 17.26 9.41
CA ASP A 355 -1.23 17.97 10.61
C ASP A 355 -1.45 19.46 10.33
N ARG A 356 -0.58 20.09 9.52
CA ARG A 356 -0.71 21.49 9.13
C ARG A 356 -1.95 21.74 8.27
N VAL A 357 -2.20 20.83 7.33
CA VAL A 357 -3.41 20.86 6.51
C VAL A 357 -4.66 20.67 7.35
N ALA A 358 -4.69 19.66 8.22
CA ALA A 358 -5.81 19.40 9.11
C ALA A 358 -6.13 20.62 9.98
N LYS A 359 -5.09 21.24 10.57
CA LYS A 359 -5.22 22.47 11.35
C LYS A 359 -5.84 23.60 10.52
N ALA A 360 -5.39 23.80 9.29
CA ALA A 360 -5.92 24.84 8.40
C ALA A 360 -7.36 24.57 7.95
N LEU A 361 -7.75 23.30 7.83
CA LEU A 361 -9.12 22.87 7.52
C LEU A 361 -10.03 22.84 8.76
N GLY A 362 -9.50 22.98 9.98
CA GLY A 362 -10.27 22.90 11.21
C GLY A 362 -10.78 21.48 11.53
N ILE A 363 -10.07 20.44 11.08
CA ILE A 363 -10.44 19.03 11.28
C ILE A 363 -9.35 18.30 12.12
N PRO A 364 -9.69 17.18 12.77
CA PRO A 364 -8.71 16.41 13.55
C PRO A 364 -7.65 15.74 12.63
N CYS A 365 -6.42 15.62 13.16
CA CYS A 365 -5.38 14.76 12.63
C CYS A 365 -4.96 13.75 13.69
N TYR A 366 -4.92 12.46 13.33
CA TYR A 366 -4.56 11.38 14.24
C TYR A 366 -3.17 10.85 13.87
N GLU A 367 -2.29 10.75 14.89
CA GLU A 367 -1.00 10.08 14.77
C GLU A 367 -1.13 8.66 15.30
N THR A 368 -0.90 7.65 14.46
CA THR A 368 -1.04 6.23 14.80
C THR A 368 0.29 5.48 14.67
N PRO A 369 0.42 4.28 15.22
CA PRO A 369 1.49 3.37 14.82
C PRO A 369 1.48 3.10 13.33
N THR A 370 2.56 2.51 12.80
CA THR A 370 2.57 1.97 11.44
C THR A 370 1.70 0.71 11.37
N GLY A 371 0.85 0.63 10.37
CA GLY A 371 -0.04 -0.49 10.12
C GLY A 371 -1.47 -0.05 9.86
N TRP A 372 -2.01 -0.51 8.74
CA TRP A 372 -3.31 -0.05 8.22
C TRP A 372 -4.50 -0.35 9.13
N LYS A 373 -4.39 -1.37 9.99
CA LYS A 373 -5.43 -1.72 10.99
C LYS A 373 -5.81 -0.57 11.92
N PHE A 374 -4.85 0.30 12.29
CA PHE A 374 -5.12 1.46 13.15
C PHE A 374 -5.98 2.51 12.44
N PHE A 375 -5.75 2.70 11.14
CA PHE A 375 -6.61 3.56 10.32
C PHE A 375 -8.00 2.95 10.13
N GLY A 376 -8.09 1.64 9.96
CA GLY A 376 -9.37 0.92 9.85
C GLY A 376 -10.31 1.20 11.00
N ASN A 377 -9.82 1.15 12.26
CA ASN A 377 -10.60 1.47 13.45
C ASN A 377 -11.15 2.91 13.42
N LEU A 378 -10.29 3.88 13.06
CA LEU A 378 -10.70 5.28 12.97
C LEU A 378 -11.71 5.54 11.85
N MET A 379 -11.56 4.86 10.69
CA MET A 379 -12.50 4.94 9.58
C MET A 379 -13.86 4.34 9.94
N ASP A 380 -13.88 3.16 10.60
CA ASP A 380 -15.12 2.49 11.02
C ASP A 380 -15.88 3.29 12.07
N ALA A 381 -15.15 4.05 12.90
CA ALA A 381 -15.73 5.00 13.86
C ALA A 381 -16.12 6.35 13.23
N GLY A 382 -15.97 6.54 11.91
CA GLY A 382 -16.31 7.79 11.21
C GLY A 382 -15.43 8.97 11.59
N LYS A 383 -14.23 8.73 12.15
CA LYS A 383 -13.31 9.77 12.63
C LYS A 383 -12.34 10.25 11.56
N VAL A 384 -12.08 9.45 10.54
CA VAL A 384 -11.08 9.69 9.51
C VAL A 384 -11.64 9.37 8.13
N THR A 385 -11.39 10.27 7.19
CA THR A 385 -11.67 10.05 5.77
C THR A 385 -10.41 9.71 4.98
N LEU A 386 -9.30 10.45 5.19
CA LEU A 386 -8.03 10.22 4.48
C LEU A 386 -6.95 9.76 5.45
N CYS A 387 -6.12 8.83 4.99
CA CYS A 387 -4.97 8.36 5.75
C CYS A 387 -3.79 7.98 4.86
N GLY A 388 -2.60 7.98 5.44
CA GLY A 388 -1.40 7.61 4.70
C GLY A 388 -0.19 7.30 5.57
N GLU A 389 0.75 6.63 4.93
CA GLU A 389 2.04 6.21 5.48
C GLU A 389 3.18 6.69 4.59
N GLU A 390 4.34 6.93 5.18
CA GLU A 390 5.56 7.31 4.46
C GLU A 390 6.08 6.21 3.54
N SER A 391 5.55 5.01 3.70
CA SER A 391 5.90 3.82 2.90
C SER A 391 5.11 3.72 1.59
N PHE A 392 4.72 4.84 1.02
CA PHE A 392 3.97 4.95 -0.24
C PHE A 392 2.51 4.43 -0.17
N GLY A 393 1.98 4.19 1.03
CA GLY A 393 0.60 3.79 1.25
C GLY A 393 -0.30 5.00 1.53
N THR A 394 -1.36 5.17 0.73
CA THR A 394 -2.37 6.22 0.91
C THR A 394 -3.74 5.62 0.64
N GLY A 395 -4.76 6.11 1.32
CA GLY A 395 -6.13 5.64 1.12
C GLY A 395 -7.18 6.49 1.80
N SER A 396 -8.41 6.10 1.66
CA SER A 396 -9.55 6.72 2.31
C SER A 396 -10.55 5.67 2.80
N ASP A 397 -11.67 6.15 3.34
CA ASP A 397 -12.76 5.32 3.83
C ASP A 397 -13.59 4.61 2.75
N HIS A 398 -13.24 4.77 1.46
CA HIS A 398 -13.86 4.07 0.34
C HIS A 398 -13.66 2.54 0.41
N VAL A 399 -12.47 2.13 0.84
CA VAL A 399 -12.13 0.73 1.23
C VAL A 399 -11.51 0.71 2.63
N ARG A 400 -10.96 -0.43 3.08
CA ARG A 400 -10.27 -0.55 4.37
C ARG A 400 -8.81 -1.01 4.21
N GLU A 401 -8.26 -0.79 3.04
CA GLU A 401 -6.85 -1.02 2.68
C GLU A 401 -6.26 0.25 2.06
N LYS A 402 -4.94 0.32 1.97
CA LYS A 402 -4.23 1.27 1.12
C LYS A 402 -4.63 1.04 -0.33
N ASP A 403 -4.58 2.09 -1.14
CA ASP A 403 -5.01 1.99 -2.53
C ASP A 403 -4.15 2.86 -3.45
N GLY A 404 -3.29 2.18 -4.24
CA GLY A 404 -2.34 2.84 -5.12
C GLY A 404 -3.02 3.56 -6.29
N LEU A 405 -3.90 2.88 -7.02
CA LEU A 405 -4.59 3.45 -8.17
C LEU A 405 -5.59 4.55 -7.78
N TRP A 406 -6.24 4.42 -6.64
CA TRP A 406 -7.07 5.50 -6.08
C TRP A 406 -6.25 6.78 -5.87
N ALA A 407 -5.06 6.68 -5.30
CA ALA A 407 -4.18 7.84 -5.09
C ALA A 407 -3.75 8.47 -6.43
N VAL A 408 -3.44 7.66 -7.44
CA VAL A 408 -3.12 8.11 -8.80
C VAL A 408 -4.31 8.85 -9.44
N LEU A 409 -5.52 8.30 -9.34
CA LEU A 409 -6.74 8.96 -9.84
C LEU A 409 -7.06 10.25 -9.08
N PHE A 410 -6.79 10.28 -7.78
CA PHE A 410 -6.96 11.49 -6.96
C PHE A 410 -6.03 12.62 -7.46
N TRP A 411 -4.76 12.31 -7.72
CA TRP A 411 -3.82 13.26 -8.33
C TRP A 411 -4.29 13.73 -9.70
N LEU A 412 -4.68 12.81 -10.57
CA LEU A 412 -5.19 13.17 -11.92
C LEU A 412 -6.43 14.06 -11.84
N ASN A 413 -7.33 13.82 -10.90
CA ASN A 413 -8.51 14.67 -10.69
C ASN A 413 -8.10 16.09 -10.23
N ILE A 414 -7.14 16.21 -9.29
CA ILE A 414 -6.60 17.51 -8.87
C ILE A 414 -6.00 18.25 -10.07
N LEU A 415 -5.16 17.57 -10.86
CA LEU A 415 -4.50 18.16 -12.03
C LEU A 415 -5.52 18.57 -13.10
N ALA A 416 -6.58 17.78 -13.31
CA ALA A 416 -7.64 18.07 -14.26
C ALA A 416 -8.43 19.35 -13.89
N VAL A 417 -8.70 19.55 -12.61
CA VAL A 417 -9.43 20.74 -12.13
C VAL A 417 -8.51 21.97 -12.08
N ARG A 418 -7.29 21.82 -11.56
CA ARG A 418 -6.35 22.93 -11.39
C ARG A 418 -5.67 23.36 -12.69
N LYS A 419 -5.54 22.45 -13.66
CA LYS A 419 -4.83 22.67 -14.94
C LYS A 419 -3.38 23.14 -14.73
N GLN A 420 -2.70 22.52 -13.76
CA GLN A 420 -1.33 22.84 -13.36
C GLN A 420 -0.46 21.58 -13.44
N SER A 421 0.87 21.75 -13.49
CA SER A 421 1.81 20.65 -13.37
C SER A 421 1.85 20.12 -11.94
N VAL A 422 2.33 18.89 -11.75
CA VAL A 422 2.57 18.27 -10.43
C VAL A 422 3.46 19.16 -9.58
N GLU A 423 4.59 19.63 -10.14
CA GLU A 423 5.52 20.52 -9.44
C GLU A 423 4.86 21.81 -8.98
N THR A 424 4.05 22.44 -9.83
CA THR A 424 3.34 23.67 -9.47
C THR A 424 2.39 23.43 -8.29
N VAL A 425 1.62 22.35 -8.33
CA VAL A 425 0.71 21.98 -7.22
C VAL A 425 1.47 21.79 -5.91
N VAL A 426 2.62 21.10 -5.94
CA VAL A 426 3.45 20.87 -4.75
C VAL A 426 4.06 22.19 -4.25
N ARG A 427 4.64 22.99 -5.12
CA ARG A 427 5.26 24.26 -4.72
C ARG A 427 4.25 25.26 -4.15
N GLU A 428 3.04 25.36 -4.71
CA GLU A 428 1.96 26.16 -4.14
C GLU A 428 1.47 25.62 -2.79
N HIS A 429 1.45 24.29 -2.62
CA HIS A 429 1.17 23.68 -1.33
C HIS A 429 2.21 24.10 -0.28
N TRP A 430 3.50 24.00 -0.60
CA TRP A 430 4.56 24.45 0.30
C TRP A 430 4.49 25.96 0.59
N ALA A 431 4.20 26.78 -0.42
CA ALA A 431 4.04 28.23 -0.23
C ALA A 431 2.90 28.56 0.74
N ARG A 432 1.83 27.77 0.74
CA ARG A 432 0.65 27.97 1.59
C ARG A 432 0.83 27.43 3.01
N PHE A 433 1.44 26.25 3.17
CA PHE A 433 1.49 25.54 4.45
C PHE A 433 2.88 25.48 5.07
N GLY A 434 3.92 25.93 4.35
CA GLY A 434 5.33 25.67 4.64
C GLY A 434 5.76 24.30 4.11
N ARG A 435 7.08 24.10 3.94
CA ARG A 435 7.63 22.81 3.52
C ARG A 435 8.05 22.01 4.73
N ASN A 436 7.49 20.83 4.89
CA ASN A 436 8.07 19.80 5.74
C ASN A 436 9.11 19.04 4.92
N VAL A 437 10.38 19.40 5.08
CA VAL A 437 11.49 18.69 4.44
C VAL A 437 11.62 17.35 5.13
N TYR A 438 11.50 16.26 4.37
CA TYR A 438 11.39 14.91 4.91
C TYR A 438 12.27 13.93 4.13
N SER A 439 12.87 12.99 4.83
CA SER A 439 13.57 11.85 4.24
C SER A 439 13.56 10.65 5.19
N ARG A 440 13.57 9.45 4.60
CA ARG A 440 13.75 8.17 5.29
C ARG A 440 15.03 7.52 4.82
N HIS A 441 15.86 7.11 5.76
CA HIS A 441 17.10 6.38 5.53
C HIS A 441 16.93 4.94 6.06
N ASP A 442 16.94 3.95 5.16
CA ASP A 442 16.83 2.54 5.50
C ASP A 442 18.21 1.88 5.51
N TYR A 443 18.54 1.19 6.61
CA TYR A 443 19.73 0.38 6.77
C TYR A 443 19.31 -1.07 6.87
N GLU A 444 19.38 -1.79 5.74
CA GLU A 444 18.88 -3.16 5.60
C GLU A 444 19.95 -4.21 5.89
N GLY A 445 19.50 -5.44 6.23
CA GLY A 445 20.41 -6.57 6.47
C GLY A 445 21.36 -6.37 7.63
N ILE A 446 20.95 -5.61 8.66
CA ILE A 446 21.74 -5.46 9.90
C ILE A 446 21.52 -6.69 10.78
N PRO A 447 22.56 -7.23 11.43
CA PRO A 447 22.38 -8.26 12.46
C PRO A 447 21.38 -7.79 13.51
N THR A 448 20.38 -8.61 13.82
CA THR A 448 19.27 -8.24 14.71
C THR A 448 19.75 -7.76 16.08
N GLU A 449 20.82 -8.37 16.62
CA GLU A 449 21.42 -7.98 17.89
C GLU A 449 22.00 -6.55 17.84
N ALA A 450 22.71 -6.22 16.75
CA ALA A 450 23.27 -4.88 16.55
C ALA A 450 22.15 -3.82 16.44
N ALA A 451 21.09 -4.12 15.68
CA ALA A 451 19.95 -3.25 15.53
C ALA A 451 19.22 -3.01 16.87
N ASN A 452 19.00 -4.07 17.66
CA ASN A 452 18.45 -3.97 19.01
C ASN A 452 19.37 -3.18 19.95
N GLY A 453 20.70 -3.35 19.82
CA GLY A 453 21.68 -2.59 20.60
C GLY A 453 21.60 -1.08 20.35
N VAL A 454 21.33 -0.65 19.10
CA VAL A 454 21.08 0.77 18.76
C VAL A 454 19.82 1.27 19.48
N MET A 455 18.72 0.53 19.43
CA MET A 455 17.47 0.94 20.08
C MET A 455 17.60 1.02 21.60
N GLN A 456 18.34 0.09 22.23
CA GLN A 456 18.60 0.12 23.67
C GLN A 456 19.48 1.31 24.08
N LEU A 457 20.53 1.63 23.29
CA LEU A 457 21.34 2.82 23.52
C LEU A 457 20.49 4.08 23.51
N LEU A 458 19.65 4.25 22.50
CA LEU A 458 18.79 5.43 22.35
C LEU A 458 17.82 5.55 23.55
N LYS A 459 17.16 4.46 23.96
CA LYS A 459 16.29 4.44 25.15
C LYS A 459 17.05 4.81 26.44
N GLY A 460 18.24 4.26 26.61
CA GLY A 460 19.11 4.59 27.76
C GLY A 460 19.59 6.04 27.79
N SER A 461 19.58 6.72 26.63
CA SER A 461 20.05 8.09 26.48
C SER A 461 18.97 9.16 26.67
N PHE A 462 17.70 8.82 26.88
CA PHE A 462 16.60 9.79 26.96
C PHE A 462 16.86 10.90 27.99
N ALA A 463 17.31 10.56 29.20
CA ALA A 463 17.58 11.53 30.25
C ALA A 463 18.69 12.53 29.89
N SER A 464 19.71 12.08 29.14
CA SER A 464 20.84 12.94 28.71
C SER A 464 20.51 13.75 27.46
N LEU A 465 19.61 13.24 26.61
CA LEU A 465 19.17 13.92 25.39
C LEU A 465 18.11 14.98 25.67
N GLN A 466 17.26 14.78 26.69
CA GLN A 466 16.20 15.72 27.05
C GLN A 466 16.79 17.09 27.37
N GLY A 467 16.43 18.13 26.62
CA GLY A 467 16.95 19.48 26.77
C GLY A 467 18.35 19.71 26.13
N ALA A 468 18.99 18.68 25.59
CA ALA A 468 20.29 18.80 24.96
C ALA A 468 20.27 19.76 23.77
N GLN A 469 21.41 20.47 23.56
CA GLN A 469 21.57 21.43 22.48
C GLN A 469 22.49 20.86 21.39
N PHE A 470 22.04 20.96 20.13
CA PHE A 470 22.78 20.58 18.94
C PHE A 470 22.83 21.74 17.96
N GLY A 471 23.83 22.62 18.09
CA GLY A 471 23.87 23.87 17.35
C GLY A 471 22.67 24.77 17.71
N HIS A 472 21.82 25.08 16.73
CA HIS A 472 20.59 25.85 16.96
C HIS A 472 19.38 24.97 17.37
N LEU A 473 19.49 23.64 17.29
CA LEU A 473 18.42 22.71 17.63
C LEU A 473 18.49 22.30 19.10
N GLN A 474 17.38 22.46 19.83
CA GLN A 474 17.23 21.99 21.19
C GLN A 474 16.21 20.85 21.26
N VAL A 475 16.60 19.76 21.92
CA VAL A 475 15.70 18.61 22.12
C VAL A 475 14.59 18.99 23.10
N LYS A 476 13.35 18.87 22.66
CA LYS A 476 12.15 19.13 23.44
C LYS A 476 11.67 17.87 24.17
N LEU A 477 11.68 16.73 23.50
CA LEU A 477 11.15 15.46 24.02
C LEU A 477 11.88 14.28 23.39
N CYS A 478 12.19 13.28 24.20
CA CYS A 478 12.61 11.96 23.77
C CYS A 478 11.67 10.92 24.37
N ASP A 479 11.06 10.08 23.56
CA ASP A 479 10.17 9.02 24.01
C ASP A 479 10.23 7.75 23.12
N ASP A 480 9.69 6.67 23.67
CA ASP A 480 9.33 5.47 22.91
C ASP A 480 7.82 5.54 22.68
N PHE A 481 7.44 5.82 21.44
CA PHE A 481 6.05 6.12 21.08
C PHE A 481 5.11 5.01 21.50
N SER A 482 4.08 5.39 22.22
CA SER A 482 2.97 4.54 22.66
C SER A 482 1.66 5.13 22.17
N TYR A 483 0.76 4.29 21.70
CA TYR A 483 -0.54 4.69 21.17
C TYR A 483 -1.66 4.02 21.94
N THR A 484 -2.63 4.83 22.37
CA THR A 484 -3.91 4.33 22.87
C THR A 484 -4.97 4.62 21.81
N ASP A 485 -5.59 3.56 21.28
CA ASP A 485 -6.63 3.71 20.26
C ASP A 485 -7.86 4.41 20.84
N PRO A 486 -8.30 5.55 20.27
CA PRO A 486 -9.44 6.32 20.79
C PRO A 486 -10.80 5.68 20.51
N VAL A 487 -10.84 4.53 19.83
CA VAL A 487 -12.07 3.81 19.49
C VAL A 487 -12.32 2.67 20.48
N ASP A 488 -11.31 1.81 20.70
CA ASP A 488 -11.47 0.61 21.52
C ASP A 488 -10.62 0.61 22.81
N GLY A 489 -9.78 1.64 23.00
CA GLY A 489 -8.92 1.77 24.18
C GLY A 489 -7.71 0.84 24.19
N SER A 490 -7.45 0.09 23.13
CA SER A 490 -6.28 -0.79 23.03
C SER A 490 -4.98 0.02 23.05
N VAL A 491 -3.93 -0.54 23.66
CA VAL A 491 -2.64 0.11 23.82
C VAL A 491 -1.55 -0.63 23.05
N SER A 492 -0.84 0.09 22.19
CA SER A 492 0.32 -0.40 21.43
C SER A 492 1.57 0.35 21.86
N ASN A 493 2.49 -0.34 22.56
CA ASN A 493 3.73 0.23 23.08
C ASN A 493 4.92 -0.06 22.14
N GLY A 494 6.03 0.70 22.30
CA GLY A 494 7.29 0.40 21.63
C GLY A 494 7.25 0.60 20.11
N GLN A 495 6.51 1.60 19.64
CA GLN A 495 6.24 1.81 18.22
C GLN A 495 7.35 2.60 17.48
N GLY A 496 8.37 3.03 18.19
CA GLY A 496 9.55 3.73 17.68
C GLY A 496 10.03 4.82 18.63
N ILE A 497 11.31 5.11 18.53
CA ILE A 497 11.94 6.16 19.34
C ILE A 497 11.82 7.48 18.62
N ARG A 498 11.27 8.50 19.30
CA ARG A 498 11.15 9.87 18.78
C ARG A 498 12.08 10.81 19.53
N ILE A 499 12.74 11.69 18.79
CA ILE A 499 13.49 12.83 19.30
C ILE A 499 12.90 14.05 18.62
N LEU A 500 12.15 14.83 19.41
CA LEU A 500 11.44 16.01 18.95
C LEU A 500 12.21 17.26 19.39
N PHE A 501 12.38 18.21 18.49
CA PHE A 501 13.06 19.48 18.74
C PHE A 501 12.06 20.63 18.96
N VAL A 502 12.53 21.70 19.58
CA VAL A 502 11.71 22.86 19.92
C VAL A 502 11.18 23.58 18.67
N ASP A 503 11.95 23.59 17.60
CA ASP A 503 11.57 24.20 16.29
C ASP A 503 10.54 23.38 15.49
N GLY A 504 10.16 22.18 15.98
CA GLY A 504 9.25 21.27 15.30
C GLY A 504 9.95 20.22 14.42
N SER A 505 11.28 20.27 14.30
CA SER A 505 12.06 19.21 13.66
C SER A 505 12.00 17.92 14.48
N ARG A 506 12.20 16.77 13.84
CA ARG A 506 12.23 15.48 14.55
C ARG A 506 13.11 14.45 13.87
N ILE A 507 13.57 13.50 14.68
CA ILE A 507 14.24 12.28 14.26
C ILE A 507 13.45 11.11 14.85
N VAL A 508 13.15 10.12 14.03
CA VAL A 508 12.47 8.89 14.49
C VAL A 508 13.31 7.67 14.11
N PHE A 509 13.48 6.75 15.06
CA PHE A 509 14.14 5.46 14.83
C PHE A 509 13.16 4.33 14.99
N ARG A 510 13.13 3.40 14.03
CA ARG A 510 12.29 2.21 14.07
C ARG A 510 13.04 0.99 13.56
N LEU A 511 12.73 -0.16 14.14
CA LEU A 511 13.07 -1.45 13.55
C LEU A 511 11.88 -1.95 12.73
N SER A 512 12.14 -2.31 11.48
CA SER A 512 11.14 -2.93 10.63
C SER A 512 11.20 -4.44 10.75
N GLY A 513 10.04 -5.07 10.96
CA GLY A 513 9.88 -6.53 11.00
C GLY A 513 9.51 -7.15 9.65
N THR A 514 9.64 -6.42 8.53
CA THR A 514 9.20 -6.90 7.21
C THR A 514 10.25 -7.71 6.46
N GLY A 515 11.52 -7.69 6.89
CA GLY A 515 12.61 -8.46 6.27
C GLY A 515 12.56 -9.94 6.62
N THR A 516 12.84 -10.81 5.66
CA THR A 516 12.98 -12.26 5.85
C THR A 516 14.39 -12.64 6.33
N GLU A 517 15.37 -11.74 6.13
CA GLU A 517 16.78 -11.91 6.53
C GLU A 517 17.30 -10.63 7.21
N GLY A 518 17.76 -10.75 8.47
CA GLY A 518 18.27 -9.62 9.27
C GLY A 518 17.19 -8.61 9.68
N ALA A 519 17.64 -7.51 10.29
CA ALA A 519 16.81 -6.39 10.68
C ALA A 519 17.02 -5.20 9.72
N THR A 520 15.97 -4.40 9.55
CA THR A 520 16.08 -3.08 8.91
C THR A 520 15.88 -1.99 9.95
N LEU A 521 16.92 -1.19 10.18
CA LEU A 521 16.82 0.03 10.98
C LEU A 521 16.44 1.18 10.05
N ARG A 522 15.35 1.87 10.38
CA ARG A 522 14.85 3.05 9.66
C ARG A 522 15.04 4.31 10.49
N ILE A 523 15.63 5.31 9.87
CA ILE A 523 15.77 6.65 10.45
C ILE A 523 14.94 7.61 9.60
N TYR A 524 14.00 8.27 10.25
CA TYR A 524 13.14 9.28 9.62
C TYR A 524 13.58 10.64 10.12
N LEU A 525 13.76 11.55 9.19
CA LEU A 525 14.28 12.89 9.42
C LEU A 525 13.26 13.90 8.90
N GLU A 526 12.88 14.87 9.71
CA GLU A 526 11.94 15.90 9.31
C GLU A 526 12.32 17.25 9.90
N SER A 527 12.30 18.28 9.05
CA SER A 527 12.50 19.67 9.41
C SER A 527 11.41 20.53 8.77
N PHE A 528 10.92 21.52 9.51
CA PHE A 528 9.93 22.46 8.98
C PHE A 528 10.59 23.75 8.50
N GLU A 529 10.36 24.11 7.23
CA GLU A 529 10.86 25.32 6.60
C GLU A 529 9.69 26.26 6.23
N PRO A 530 9.49 27.36 6.97
CA PRO A 530 8.45 28.34 6.66
C PRO A 530 8.87 29.34 5.56
N ASP A 531 10.19 29.51 5.32
CA ASP A 531 10.72 30.47 4.36
C ASP A 531 10.63 29.93 2.94
N THR A 532 9.73 30.51 2.15
CA THR A 532 9.51 30.08 0.76
C THR A 532 10.74 30.17 -0.12
N SER A 533 11.69 31.06 0.20
CA SER A 533 12.94 31.19 -0.55
C SER A 533 13.86 29.97 -0.44
N LYS A 534 13.64 29.13 0.57
CA LYS A 534 14.41 27.90 0.84
C LYS A 534 13.69 26.61 0.42
N HIS A 535 12.45 26.70 -0.07
CA HIS A 535 11.69 25.53 -0.48
C HIS A 535 12.28 24.79 -1.68
N HIS A 536 13.24 25.41 -2.40
CA HIS A 536 13.93 24.80 -3.53
C HIS A 536 15.10 23.88 -3.15
N LEU A 537 15.57 23.95 -1.89
CA LEU A 537 16.73 23.18 -1.43
C LEU A 537 16.50 21.66 -1.57
N ASP A 538 17.56 20.94 -1.91
CA ASP A 538 17.53 19.48 -1.87
C ASP A 538 17.25 18.98 -0.46
N ALA A 539 16.48 17.90 -0.33
CA ALA A 539 16.06 17.40 0.98
C ALA A 539 17.27 16.90 1.80
N GLN A 540 18.25 16.24 1.17
CA GLN A 540 19.42 15.73 1.88
C GLN A 540 20.33 16.87 2.35
N GLU A 541 20.44 17.94 1.57
CA GLU A 541 21.15 19.15 1.96
C GLU A 541 20.49 19.81 3.17
N ALA A 542 19.17 20.05 3.10
CA ALA A 542 18.41 20.69 4.16
C ALA A 542 18.39 19.87 5.47
N LEU A 543 18.46 18.53 5.38
CA LEU A 543 18.44 17.62 6.52
C LEU A 543 19.83 17.23 7.04
N THR A 544 20.92 17.78 6.49
CA THR A 544 22.32 17.41 6.85
C THR A 544 22.56 17.47 8.36
N THR A 545 22.08 18.52 9.04
CA THR A 545 22.24 18.67 10.50
C THR A 545 21.52 17.56 11.26
N LEU A 546 20.27 17.25 10.92
CA LEU A 546 19.50 16.18 11.57
C LEU A 546 20.11 14.81 11.30
N THR A 547 20.57 14.56 10.08
CA THR A 547 21.31 13.33 9.72
C THR A 547 22.55 13.15 10.59
N SER A 548 23.35 14.20 10.74
CA SER A 548 24.56 14.17 11.57
C SER A 548 24.24 13.90 13.05
N ILE A 549 23.17 14.50 13.58
CA ILE A 549 22.69 14.23 14.94
C ILE A 549 22.26 12.77 15.08
N ALA A 550 21.42 12.29 14.15
CA ALA A 550 20.90 10.92 14.17
C ALA A 550 22.03 9.88 14.21
N LEU A 551 23.01 10.01 13.32
CA LEU A 551 24.17 9.10 13.24
C LEU A 551 25.02 9.13 14.50
N ARG A 552 25.22 10.32 15.09
CA ARG A 552 26.02 10.51 16.31
C ARG A 552 25.36 9.89 17.52
N ILE A 553 24.07 10.18 17.79
CA ILE A 553 23.37 9.70 18.99
C ILE A 553 23.06 8.21 18.96
N SER A 554 22.95 7.63 17.76
CA SER A 554 22.68 6.19 17.56
C SER A 554 23.97 5.35 17.55
N GLU A 555 25.16 5.97 17.44
CA GLU A 555 26.44 5.27 17.22
C GLU A 555 26.33 4.24 16.08
N LEU A 556 25.53 4.55 15.04
CA LEU A 556 25.09 3.60 14.02
C LEU A 556 26.28 2.90 13.36
N ARG A 557 27.28 3.68 12.93
CA ARG A 557 28.48 3.14 12.26
C ARG A 557 29.24 2.16 13.15
N GLN A 558 29.46 2.53 14.40
CA GLN A 558 30.22 1.71 15.36
C GLN A 558 29.51 0.40 15.69
N ARG A 559 28.17 0.44 15.76
CA ARG A 559 27.35 -0.70 16.17
C ARG A 559 27.00 -1.64 15.04
N THR A 560 26.79 -1.11 13.84
CA THR A 560 26.29 -1.89 12.68
C THR A 560 27.32 -2.09 11.57
N GLY A 561 28.42 -1.34 11.59
CA GLY A 561 29.42 -1.31 10.50
C GLY A 561 28.92 -0.66 9.20
N ARG A 562 27.72 -0.06 9.21
CA ARG A 562 27.13 0.59 8.04
C ARG A 562 27.50 2.07 7.99
N ASP A 563 28.07 2.52 6.87
CA ASP A 563 28.45 3.92 6.66
C ASP A 563 27.36 4.73 5.96
N LYS A 564 26.55 4.06 5.15
CA LYS A 564 25.49 4.68 4.32
C LYS A 564 24.20 3.87 4.40
N PRO A 565 23.05 4.52 4.24
CA PRO A 565 21.78 3.81 4.09
C PRO A 565 21.77 2.99 2.78
N THR A 566 21.03 1.90 2.80
CA THR A 566 20.77 1.04 1.63
C THR A 566 19.79 1.74 0.67
N VAL A 567 18.78 2.40 1.24
CA VAL A 567 17.75 3.14 0.50
C VAL A 567 17.52 4.49 1.17
N ILE A 568 17.33 5.52 0.36
CA ILE A 568 16.90 6.87 0.76
C ILE A 568 15.60 7.19 0.00
N THR A 569 14.57 7.60 0.75
CA THR A 569 13.28 8.03 0.17
C THR A 569 12.81 9.32 0.79
#